data_d1837c6a9f3c01bb6939d767e79f086e
#
_entry.id   d1837c6a9f3c01bb6939d767e79f086e
#
_cell.length_a   1.000
_cell.length_b   1.000
_cell.length_c   1.000
_cell.angle_alpha   90.00
_cell.angle_beta   90.00
_cell.angle_gamma   90.00
#
_symmetry.space_group_name_H-M   'P 1'
#
loop_
_entity.id
_entity.type
_entity.pdbx_description
1 polymer ?
#
loop_
_entity_poly.entity_id
_entity_poly.type
_entity_poly.pdbx_seq_one_letter_code
_entity_poly.pdbx_strand_id
1 'polypeptide(L)'
;MRTLILIFFLFISNLIMAQLNQPTLTRILFLFDASHSMWAKWESDYRINIAKKMLIQMLDSLRDVENVELALRVYGHQKPVPPQDCNDTRLEVPFKPKNIDEIKQVIQRLEPKGTTPIARSLEAAALDFPKSTPSRNIIVLITDGIEACDGDPCAVSVELQKQKIILKPFVIGIGLDADFKKTFECVGQYFDAASEKQFKDVLGIVISQVLNNTTMQVNLLDINENPTETDVPMTFYDRKSGKIIYNYVHTLNNKGNPDTLVIDPLITYRVVVHTIPPVSIDSVKLTPGKHTIVGTNATQGFLTVKANNTYFKDIKYLIRQKNKTEILHVEDINKTTKLIIGNYDLEILTLPRLYIDNVNIRPNHTTTVQIPNPGMVTFIFDAPGYGSILKEKDNKLEWVTNIDTETTRQTYMLLPGNYRIVWRSKNIKKTVYSIEKKFTVKSDTSIPIMVK
;
A
#
# COMPACT_ATOMS: atom_id res chain seq x y z
N MET A 1 19.00 -8.63 45.99
CA MET A 1 19.55 -8.88 44.64
C MET A 1 18.51 -8.95 43.53
N ARG A 2 17.35 -9.59 43.70
CA ARG A 2 16.32 -9.66 42.62
C ARG A 2 15.66 -8.32 42.26
N THR A 3 15.47 -7.42 43.23
CA THR A 3 14.89 -6.08 42.99
C THR A 3 15.83 -5.10 42.28
N LEU A 4 17.14 -5.20 42.49
CA LEU A 4 18.12 -4.37 41.78
C LEU A 4 18.25 -4.72 40.29
N ILE A 5 18.06 -6.01 39.94
CA ILE A 5 18.12 -6.48 38.55
C ILE A 5 16.90 -6.01 37.75
N LEU A 6 15.72 -5.93 38.37
CA LEU A 6 14.50 -5.43 37.72
C LEU A 6 14.59 -3.92 37.39
N ILE A 7 15.18 -3.12 38.29
CA ILE A 7 15.36 -1.67 38.09
C ILE A 7 16.39 -1.41 36.96
N PHE A 8 17.44 -2.24 36.88
CA PHE A 8 18.43 -2.15 35.79
C PHE A 8 17.87 -2.49 34.41
N PHE A 9 16.98 -3.48 34.31
CA PHE A 9 16.27 -3.82 33.06
C PHE A 9 15.28 -2.72 32.61
N LEU A 10 14.59 -2.05 33.54
CA LEU A 10 13.70 -0.93 33.24
C LEU A 10 14.47 0.32 32.76
N PHE A 11 15.70 0.54 33.23
CA PHE A 11 16.54 1.63 32.74
C PHE A 11 17.11 1.36 31.33
N ILE A 12 17.45 0.11 31.00
CA ILE A 12 17.94 -0.27 29.68
C ILE A 12 16.81 -0.17 28.64
N SER A 13 15.56 -0.52 28.99
CA SER A 13 14.43 -0.40 28.05
C SER A 13 14.10 1.07 27.71
N ASN A 14 14.30 2.02 28.63
CA ASN A 14 14.12 3.44 28.34
C ASN A 14 15.26 4.04 27.50
N LEU A 15 16.46 3.49 27.57
CA LEU A 15 17.59 3.91 26.72
C LEU A 15 17.42 3.43 25.27
N ILE A 16 16.80 2.27 25.03
CA ILE A 16 16.54 1.74 23.69
C ILE A 16 15.42 2.52 22.99
N MET A 17 14.40 2.98 23.71
CA MET A 17 13.34 3.83 23.17
C MET A 17 13.80 5.26 22.83
N ALA A 18 14.82 5.79 23.53
CA ALA A 18 15.39 7.09 23.21
C ALA A 18 16.24 7.13 21.93
N GLN A 19 16.73 5.98 21.45
CA GLN A 19 17.50 5.90 20.21
C GLN A 19 16.66 5.88 18.94
N LEU A 20 15.34 5.64 19.03
CA LEU A 20 14.43 5.57 17.88
C LEU A 20 13.96 6.94 17.36
N ASN A 21 14.26 8.03 18.01
CA ASN A 21 13.78 9.37 17.68
C ASN A 21 14.87 10.41 17.38
N GLN A 22 16.09 10.00 17.07
CA GLN A 22 17.07 10.97 16.56
C GLN A 22 16.75 11.29 15.10
N PRO A 23 16.63 12.56 14.70
CA PRO A 23 16.44 12.93 13.32
C PRO A 23 17.61 12.40 12.49
N THR A 24 17.29 11.56 11.51
CA THR A 24 18.28 10.93 10.60
C THR A 24 19.04 12.04 9.86
N LEU A 25 20.35 12.00 9.88
CA LEU A 25 21.20 12.91 9.09
C LEU A 25 20.77 12.87 7.61
N THR A 26 20.51 14.03 7.03
CA THR A 26 20.19 14.17 5.61
C THR A 26 21.36 14.79 4.86
N ARG A 27 21.81 14.13 3.81
CA ARG A 27 22.86 14.61 2.91
C ARG A 27 22.27 14.97 1.56
N ILE A 28 22.50 16.21 1.13
CA ILE A 28 22.05 16.71 -0.17
C ILE A 28 23.26 17.06 -0.99
N LEU A 29 23.43 16.38 -2.12
CA LEU A 29 24.39 16.72 -3.13
C LEU A 29 23.68 17.48 -4.25
N PHE A 30 24.06 18.72 -4.48
CA PHE A 30 23.67 19.46 -5.67
C PHE A 30 24.60 19.07 -6.81
N LEU A 31 24.02 18.46 -7.85
CA LEU A 31 24.70 18.17 -9.10
C LEU A 31 24.28 19.25 -10.11
N PHE A 32 25.20 20.17 -10.37
CA PHE A 32 24.90 21.41 -11.08
C PHE A 32 25.51 21.41 -12.49
N ASP A 33 24.67 21.67 -13.47
CA ASP A 33 25.04 21.80 -14.86
C ASP A 33 25.69 23.18 -15.13
N ALA A 34 26.91 23.17 -15.63
CA ALA A 34 27.59 24.30 -16.16
C ALA A 34 28.18 24.00 -17.57
N SER A 35 27.45 23.22 -18.34
CA SER A 35 27.74 22.96 -19.75
C SER A 35 27.44 24.18 -20.61
N HIS A 36 27.98 24.19 -21.83
CA HIS A 36 27.89 25.31 -22.74
C HIS A 36 26.43 25.72 -23.06
N SER A 37 25.48 24.77 -23.08
CA SER A 37 24.04 25.02 -23.31
C SER A 37 23.41 25.96 -22.29
N MET A 38 23.95 26.01 -21.06
CA MET A 38 23.48 26.91 -20.01
C MET A 38 23.66 28.40 -20.33
N TRP A 39 24.37 28.77 -21.40
CA TRP A 39 24.40 30.11 -21.96
C TRP A 39 23.17 30.46 -22.83
N ALA A 40 22.25 29.53 -23.04
CA ALA A 40 21.02 29.85 -23.75
C ALA A 40 20.14 30.79 -22.91
N LYS A 41 19.43 31.72 -23.60
CA LYS A 41 18.42 32.58 -22.97
C LYS A 41 17.19 31.80 -22.60
N TRP A 42 16.62 32.11 -21.45
CA TRP A 42 15.35 31.56 -20.97
C TRP A 42 14.62 32.59 -20.13
N GLU A 43 13.39 32.92 -20.49
CA GLU A 43 12.58 33.97 -19.87
C GLU A 43 13.33 35.28 -19.63
N SER A 44 13.68 35.60 -18.39
CA SER A 44 14.25 36.90 -18.01
C SER A 44 15.77 37.04 -18.22
N ASP A 45 16.52 35.90 -18.28
CA ASP A 45 17.99 35.91 -18.29
C ASP A 45 18.56 34.63 -18.96
N TYR A 46 19.86 34.43 -18.87
CA TYR A 46 20.52 33.18 -19.26
C TYR A 46 20.20 32.05 -18.25
N ARG A 47 20.06 30.81 -18.74
CA ARG A 47 19.75 29.65 -17.92
C ARG A 47 20.66 29.51 -16.70
N ILE A 48 21.99 29.73 -16.91
CA ILE A 48 22.97 29.68 -15.82
C ILE A 48 22.68 30.69 -14.70
N ASN A 49 22.30 31.94 -15.07
CA ASN A 49 22.03 32.97 -14.09
C ASN A 49 20.78 32.68 -13.27
N ILE A 50 19.74 32.18 -13.95
CA ILE A 50 18.49 31.79 -13.31
C ILE A 50 18.75 30.58 -12.36
N ALA A 51 19.47 29.54 -12.83
CA ALA A 51 19.83 28.40 -12.03
C ALA A 51 20.65 28.77 -10.79
N LYS A 52 21.67 29.64 -10.94
CA LYS A 52 22.46 30.15 -9.81
C LYS A 52 21.60 30.88 -8.79
N LYS A 53 20.76 31.82 -9.24
CA LYS A 53 19.87 32.60 -8.38
C LYS A 53 18.96 31.70 -7.57
N MET A 54 18.35 30.72 -8.22
CA MET A 54 17.39 29.79 -7.57
C MET A 54 18.09 28.84 -6.59
N LEU A 55 19.27 28.28 -6.95
CA LEU A 55 20.05 27.46 -6.04
C LEU A 55 20.50 28.24 -4.80
N ILE A 56 20.92 29.50 -4.97
CA ILE A 56 21.27 30.37 -3.84
C ILE A 56 20.09 30.61 -2.91
N GLN A 57 18.88 30.86 -3.46
CA GLN A 57 17.67 31.00 -2.64
C GLN A 57 17.32 29.70 -1.89
N MET A 58 17.49 28.53 -2.53
CA MET A 58 17.31 27.24 -1.90
C MET A 58 18.29 27.03 -0.73
N LEU A 59 19.56 27.33 -0.95
CA LEU A 59 20.59 27.22 0.08
C LEU A 59 20.27 28.11 1.30
N ASP A 60 19.77 29.33 1.08
CA ASP A 60 19.36 30.22 2.18
C ASP A 60 18.21 29.66 3.00
N SER A 61 17.27 28.97 2.38
CA SER A 61 16.17 28.33 3.13
C SER A 61 16.59 27.08 3.93
N LEU A 62 17.79 26.54 3.65
CA LEU A 62 18.35 25.41 4.39
C LEU A 62 19.30 25.87 5.53
N ARG A 63 19.55 27.18 5.70
CA ARG A 63 20.57 27.72 6.60
C ARG A 63 20.38 27.30 8.06
N ASP A 64 19.16 27.34 8.54
CA ASP A 64 18.82 27.06 9.94
C ASP A 64 18.30 25.63 10.16
N VAL A 65 18.45 24.76 9.15
CA VAL A 65 18.00 23.39 9.25
C VAL A 65 19.09 22.52 9.91
N GLU A 66 18.73 21.88 10.99
CA GLU A 66 19.61 20.96 11.72
C GLU A 66 19.70 19.59 11.01
N ASN A 67 20.80 18.88 11.28
CA ASN A 67 21.05 17.53 10.74
C ASN A 67 21.04 17.45 9.21
N VAL A 68 21.52 18.50 8.54
CA VAL A 68 21.70 18.55 7.08
C VAL A 68 23.18 18.83 6.76
N GLU A 69 23.74 18.00 5.90
CA GLU A 69 25.05 18.23 5.27
C GLU A 69 24.86 18.43 3.77
N LEU A 70 25.52 19.43 3.23
CA LEU A 70 25.42 19.80 1.82
C LEU A 70 26.74 19.53 1.09
N ALA A 71 26.65 19.22 -0.21
CA ALA A 71 27.78 19.13 -1.11
C ALA A 71 27.41 19.73 -2.48
N LEU A 72 28.40 20.17 -3.22
CA LEU A 72 28.26 20.67 -4.59
C LEU A 72 29.22 19.92 -5.51
N ARG A 73 28.65 19.20 -6.49
CA ARG A 73 29.38 18.69 -7.65
C ARG A 73 28.93 19.44 -8.87
N VAL A 74 29.88 19.80 -9.73
CA VAL A 74 29.61 20.56 -10.96
C VAL A 74 30.20 19.79 -12.15
N TYR A 75 29.51 19.84 -13.27
CA TYR A 75 30.03 19.31 -14.52
C TYR A 75 29.98 20.37 -15.66
N GLY A 76 30.79 20.17 -16.71
CA GLY A 76 30.82 21.03 -17.86
C GLY A 76 31.40 22.42 -17.62
N HIS A 77 32.24 22.62 -16.59
CA HIS A 77 32.77 23.94 -16.23
C HIS A 77 34.29 24.07 -16.32
N GLN A 78 35.02 22.94 -16.46
CA GLN A 78 36.49 22.99 -16.40
C GLN A 78 37.10 23.18 -17.78
N LYS A 79 36.55 22.53 -18.81
CA LYS A 79 37.13 22.49 -20.14
C LYS A 79 36.12 22.97 -21.18
N PRO A 80 36.56 23.79 -22.17
CA PRO A 80 35.67 24.24 -23.23
C PRO A 80 35.34 23.10 -24.20
N VAL A 81 34.20 23.19 -24.86
CA VAL A 81 33.80 22.34 -25.98
C VAL A 81 33.81 23.17 -27.27
N PRO A 82 34.42 22.71 -28.41
CA PRO A 82 35.24 21.52 -28.58
C PRO A 82 36.67 21.62 -27.99
N PRO A 83 37.38 20.51 -27.70
CA PRO A 83 36.91 19.14 -27.83
C PRO A 83 35.98 18.68 -26.68
N GLN A 84 35.16 17.66 -26.93
CA GLN A 84 34.32 17.08 -25.91
C GLN A 84 35.14 16.36 -24.85
N ASP A 85 34.91 16.65 -23.57
CA ASP A 85 35.48 15.93 -22.42
C ASP A 85 34.38 15.35 -21.53
N CYS A 86 34.16 14.04 -21.64
CA CYS A 86 33.16 13.32 -20.87
C CYS A 86 33.58 13.04 -19.42
N ASN A 87 34.74 13.46 -18.98
CA ASN A 87 35.19 13.41 -17.60
C ASN A 87 35.15 14.77 -16.89
N ASP A 88 34.59 15.79 -17.53
CA ASP A 88 34.44 17.13 -16.94
C ASP A 88 33.37 17.15 -15.85
N THR A 89 33.67 16.53 -14.71
CA THR A 89 32.85 16.53 -13.50
C THR A 89 33.74 16.59 -12.26
N ARG A 90 33.45 17.47 -11.30
CA ARG A 90 34.25 17.64 -10.08
C ARG A 90 33.39 17.95 -8.86
N LEU A 91 33.74 17.32 -7.70
CA LEU A 91 33.24 17.70 -6.40
C LEU A 91 33.90 19.03 -5.97
N GLU A 92 33.18 20.13 -6.06
CA GLU A 92 33.70 21.47 -5.75
C GLU A 92 33.66 21.74 -4.23
N VAL A 93 32.58 21.30 -3.55
CA VAL A 93 32.43 21.45 -2.12
C VAL A 93 31.99 20.11 -1.54
N PRO A 94 32.82 19.46 -0.69
CA PRO A 94 32.47 18.18 -0.06
C PRO A 94 31.42 18.35 1.03
N PHE A 95 30.80 17.22 1.43
CA PHE A 95 29.82 17.18 2.52
C PHE A 95 30.44 17.69 3.82
N LYS A 96 29.82 18.70 4.40
CA LYS A 96 30.09 19.17 5.75
C LYS A 96 28.91 20.03 6.26
N PRO A 97 28.72 20.14 7.58
CA PRO A 97 27.69 21.01 8.13
C PRO A 97 28.04 22.50 7.87
N LYS A 98 26.99 23.33 7.74
CA LYS A 98 27.08 24.80 7.66
C LYS A 98 28.01 25.36 6.57
N ASN A 99 28.12 24.69 5.41
CA ASN A 99 28.98 25.09 4.31
C ASN A 99 28.26 25.88 3.20
N ILE A 100 27.08 26.43 3.49
CA ILE A 100 26.23 27.15 2.51
C ILE A 100 27.00 28.29 1.85
N ASP A 101 27.73 29.10 2.62
CA ASP A 101 28.42 30.26 2.10
C ASP A 101 29.59 29.87 1.16
N GLU A 102 30.25 28.75 1.46
CA GLU A 102 31.27 28.17 0.55
C GLU A 102 30.65 27.72 -0.77
N ILE A 103 29.53 27.01 -0.72
CA ILE A 103 28.79 26.57 -1.91
C ILE A 103 28.36 27.80 -2.74
N LYS A 104 27.82 28.87 -2.11
CA LYS A 104 27.40 30.10 -2.79
C LYS A 104 28.58 30.78 -3.50
N GLN A 105 29.74 30.86 -2.86
CA GLN A 105 30.93 31.45 -3.47
C GLN A 105 31.36 30.69 -4.72
N VAL A 106 31.31 29.36 -4.69
CA VAL A 106 31.62 28.57 -5.88
C VAL A 106 30.61 28.81 -6.98
N ILE A 107 29.30 28.71 -6.68
CA ILE A 107 28.23 28.90 -7.65
C ILE A 107 28.32 30.26 -8.34
N GLN A 108 28.60 31.35 -7.60
CA GLN A 108 28.72 32.70 -8.17
C GLN A 108 29.81 32.80 -9.24
N ARG A 109 30.91 32.03 -9.07
CA ARG A 109 32.07 32.04 -9.98
C ARG A 109 31.97 31.08 -11.15
N LEU A 110 30.98 30.19 -11.16
CA LEU A 110 30.82 29.19 -12.23
C LEU A 110 30.55 29.88 -13.57
N GLU A 111 31.19 29.39 -14.61
CA GLU A 111 30.96 29.77 -15.99
C GLU A 111 30.73 28.54 -16.86
N PRO A 112 29.67 28.48 -17.66
CA PRO A 112 29.43 27.37 -18.58
C PRO A 112 30.52 27.29 -19.65
N LYS A 113 31.07 26.06 -19.88
CA LYS A 113 32.15 25.85 -20.83
C LYS A 113 32.05 24.59 -21.66
N GLY A 114 31.75 23.48 -21.02
CA GLY A 114 31.98 22.14 -21.54
C GLY A 114 30.75 21.40 -22.00
N THR A 115 30.89 20.09 -22.00
CA THR A 115 29.84 19.12 -22.38
C THR A 115 28.98 18.73 -21.18
N THR A 116 28.00 17.85 -21.42
CA THR A 116 26.95 17.42 -20.43
C THR A 116 27.07 15.93 -20.09
N PRO A 117 28.07 15.48 -19.26
CA PRO A 117 28.29 14.09 -18.88
C PRO A 117 27.45 13.71 -17.66
N ILE A 118 26.11 13.58 -17.79
CA ILE A 118 25.20 13.35 -16.67
C ILE A 118 25.42 11.98 -16.03
N ALA A 119 25.47 10.90 -16.83
CA ALA A 119 25.68 9.55 -16.33
C ALA A 119 26.98 9.42 -15.52
N ARG A 120 28.08 9.91 -16.09
CA ARG A 120 29.39 9.94 -15.43
C ARG A 120 29.38 10.75 -14.13
N SER A 121 28.64 11.86 -14.15
CA SER A 121 28.52 12.75 -12.98
C SER A 121 27.69 12.14 -11.88
N LEU A 122 26.64 11.37 -12.21
CA LEU A 122 25.82 10.61 -11.25
C LEU A 122 26.63 9.47 -10.61
N GLU A 123 27.42 8.72 -11.39
CA GLU A 123 28.34 7.69 -10.86
C GLU A 123 29.32 8.28 -9.85
N ALA A 124 29.94 9.41 -10.21
CA ALA A 124 30.88 10.09 -9.34
C ALA A 124 30.20 10.67 -8.08
N ALA A 125 29.00 11.23 -8.22
CA ALA A 125 28.21 11.75 -7.10
C ALA A 125 27.86 10.67 -6.08
N ALA A 126 27.63 9.44 -6.50
CA ALA A 126 27.39 8.31 -5.60
C ALA A 126 28.58 8.01 -4.70
N LEU A 127 29.79 8.19 -5.21
CA LEU A 127 31.04 7.95 -4.47
C LEU A 127 31.37 9.09 -3.51
N ASP A 128 30.76 10.28 -3.68
CA ASP A 128 30.96 11.43 -2.81
C ASP A 128 30.30 11.28 -1.45
N PHE A 129 29.27 10.41 -1.31
CA PHE A 129 28.56 10.23 -0.05
C PHE A 129 29.44 9.46 0.97
N PRO A 130 29.67 10.05 2.18
CA PRO A 130 30.40 9.37 3.23
C PRO A 130 29.68 8.10 3.70
N LYS A 131 30.40 6.98 3.78
CA LYS A 131 29.86 5.65 4.19
C LYS A 131 29.81 5.44 5.71
N SER A 132 30.39 6.35 6.49
CA SER A 132 30.65 6.18 7.92
C SER A 132 29.43 6.37 8.83
N THR A 133 28.36 7.01 8.34
CA THR A 133 27.19 7.34 9.15
C THR A 133 25.91 7.06 8.37
N PRO A 134 24.95 6.31 8.95
CA PRO A 134 23.65 6.14 8.33
C PRO A 134 23.01 7.50 8.04
N SER A 135 22.63 7.73 6.81
CA SER A 135 22.09 9.00 6.37
C SER A 135 21.10 8.81 5.24
N ARG A 136 20.19 9.75 5.12
CA ARG A 136 19.33 9.87 3.95
C ARG A 136 20.09 10.66 2.89
N ASN A 137 20.43 10.00 1.79
CA ASN A 137 21.22 10.59 0.72
C ASN A 137 20.32 11.04 -0.44
N ILE A 138 20.49 12.29 -0.88
CA ILE A 138 19.66 12.92 -1.90
C ILE A 138 20.58 13.60 -2.89
N ILE A 139 20.36 13.35 -4.20
CA ILE A 139 20.96 14.15 -5.28
C ILE A 139 19.89 15.04 -5.86
N VAL A 140 20.19 16.32 -5.97
CA VAL A 140 19.40 17.32 -6.69
C VAL A 140 20.15 17.67 -7.96
N LEU A 141 19.69 17.15 -9.11
CA LEU A 141 20.26 17.44 -10.41
C LEU A 141 19.57 18.67 -11.02
N ILE A 142 20.35 19.69 -11.32
CA ILE A 142 19.92 20.93 -12.00
C ILE A 142 20.58 20.94 -13.36
N THR A 143 19.80 20.79 -14.43
CA THR A 143 20.30 20.69 -15.81
C THR A 143 19.35 21.33 -16.80
N ASP A 144 19.88 21.80 -17.94
CA ASP A 144 19.13 22.26 -19.09
C ASP A 144 19.30 21.34 -20.31
N GLY A 145 20.05 20.26 -20.18
CA GLY A 145 20.48 19.42 -21.29
C GLY A 145 20.29 17.94 -21.08
N ILE A 146 20.42 17.20 -22.18
CA ILE A 146 20.45 15.73 -22.20
C ILE A 146 21.89 15.22 -22.11
N GLU A 147 22.04 13.94 -21.79
CA GLU A 147 23.33 13.26 -21.85
C GLU A 147 24.00 13.45 -23.21
N ALA A 148 25.23 13.94 -23.20
CA ALA A 148 26.00 14.23 -24.42
C ALA A 148 27.21 13.28 -24.63
N CYS A 149 27.39 12.31 -23.72
CA CYS A 149 28.60 11.47 -23.68
C CYS A 149 28.29 9.96 -23.81
N ASP A 150 27.28 9.57 -24.54
CA ASP A 150 26.88 8.16 -24.75
C ASP A 150 26.65 7.36 -23.45
N GLY A 151 26.53 8.02 -22.30
CA GLY A 151 26.18 7.41 -21.03
C GLY A 151 24.67 7.13 -20.93
N ASP A 152 24.30 6.15 -20.08
CA ASP A 152 22.91 5.87 -19.76
C ASP A 152 22.60 6.27 -18.30
N PRO A 153 22.03 7.47 -18.06
CA PRO A 153 21.66 7.91 -16.71
C PRO A 153 20.64 6.98 -16.03
N CYS A 154 19.80 6.27 -16.83
CA CYS A 154 18.84 5.30 -16.32
C CYS A 154 19.52 4.08 -15.74
N ALA A 155 20.46 3.49 -16.47
CA ALA A 155 21.22 2.33 -16.00
C ALA A 155 22.01 2.67 -14.72
N VAL A 156 22.62 3.85 -14.66
CA VAL A 156 23.32 4.34 -13.47
C VAL A 156 22.37 4.47 -12.28
N SER A 157 21.20 5.08 -12.46
CA SER A 157 20.19 5.23 -11.40
C SER A 157 19.74 3.88 -10.83
N VAL A 158 19.49 2.89 -11.70
CA VAL A 158 19.12 1.53 -11.27
C VAL A 158 20.24 0.87 -10.47
N GLU A 159 21.50 1.01 -10.90
CA GLU A 159 22.65 0.41 -10.22
C GLU A 159 22.86 1.03 -8.82
N LEU A 160 22.69 2.34 -8.68
CA LEU A 160 22.75 3.03 -7.39
C LEU A 160 21.65 2.55 -6.43
N GLN A 161 20.44 2.32 -6.93
CA GLN A 161 19.35 1.76 -6.13
C GLN A 161 19.63 0.31 -5.67
N LYS A 162 20.25 -0.53 -6.52
CA LYS A 162 20.64 -1.90 -6.15
C LYS A 162 21.67 -1.94 -5.02
N GLN A 163 22.58 -0.98 -4.97
CA GLN A 163 23.58 -0.85 -3.91
C GLN A 163 23.01 -0.39 -2.57
N LYS A 164 21.69 -0.33 -2.40
CA LYS A 164 20.96 0.17 -1.22
C LYS A 164 21.29 1.62 -0.87
N ILE A 165 21.83 2.38 -1.81
CA ILE A 165 21.98 3.82 -1.70
C ILE A 165 20.59 4.39 -2.02
N ILE A 166 19.92 4.95 -1.03
CA ILE A 166 18.63 5.63 -1.23
C ILE A 166 18.93 6.96 -1.92
N LEU A 167 19.17 6.90 -3.23
CA LEU A 167 19.28 8.07 -4.07
C LEU A 167 17.89 8.39 -4.61
N LYS A 168 17.44 9.61 -4.36
CA LYS A 168 16.30 10.20 -5.06
C LYS A 168 16.84 11.39 -5.86
N PRO A 169 17.31 11.17 -7.09
CA PRO A 169 17.73 12.28 -7.94
C PRO A 169 16.48 13.10 -8.26
N PHE A 170 16.53 14.39 -8.01
CA PHE A 170 15.54 15.36 -8.47
C PHE A 170 16.13 16.04 -9.71
N VAL A 171 15.52 15.81 -10.86
CA VAL A 171 15.92 16.46 -12.11
C VAL A 171 15.08 17.70 -12.26
N ILE A 172 15.72 18.87 -12.28
CA ILE A 172 15.08 20.16 -12.56
C ILE A 172 15.46 20.54 -13.97
N GLY A 173 14.54 20.35 -14.90
CA GLY A 173 14.73 20.74 -16.29
C GLY A 173 14.41 22.24 -16.49
N ILE A 174 15.30 22.95 -17.12
CA ILE A 174 15.14 24.38 -17.42
C ILE A 174 14.83 24.54 -18.90
N GLY A 175 13.54 24.75 -19.24
CA GLY A 175 13.09 25.04 -20.61
C GLY A 175 13.24 23.89 -21.61
N LEU A 176 12.95 22.66 -21.17
CA LEU A 176 13.11 21.44 -21.95
C LEU A 176 11.81 21.01 -22.65
N ASP A 177 11.95 20.29 -23.77
CA ASP A 177 10.83 19.76 -24.53
C ASP A 177 10.33 18.39 -24.03
N ALA A 178 9.23 17.88 -24.64
CA ALA A 178 8.55 16.67 -24.18
C ALA A 178 9.37 15.37 -24.34
N ASP A 179 10.33 15.31 -25.25
CA ASP A 179 11.15 14.11 -25.48
C ASP A 179 12.22 13.92 -24.41
N PHE A 180 12.67 15.00 -23.83
CA PHE A 180 13.58 14.98 -22.69
C PHE A 180 12.97 14.34 -21.44
N LYS A 181 11.68 14.54 -21.23
CA LYS A 181 10.93 14.00 -20.08
C LYS A 181 11.04 12.48 -19.98
N LYS A 182 10.96 11.78 -21.13
CA LYS A 182 11.06 10.32 -21.20
C LYS A 182 12.45 9.81 -20.79
N THR A 183 13.51 10.56 -21.10
CA THR A 183 14.88 10.18 -20.81
C THR A 183 15.20 10.20 -19.30
N PHE A 184 14.49 11.01 -18.51
CA PHE A 184 14.74 11.16 -17.07
C PHE A 184 13.67 10.57 -16.16
N GLU A 185 12.54 10.08 -16.69
CA GLU A 185 11.52 9.39 -15.87
C GLU A 185 12.07 8.18 -15.08
N CYS A 186 13.13 7.56 -15.58
CA CYS A 186 13.82 6.43 -14.94
C CYS A 186 14.86 6.84 -13.91
N VAL A 187 15.45 8.04 -14.01
CA VAL A 187 16.51 8.52 -13.11
C VAL A 187 15.93 8.96 -11.76
N GLY A 188 14.67 9.44 -11.73
CA GLY A 188 14.01 9.91 -10.52
C GLY A 188 12.77 10.73 -10.80
N GLN A 189 12.33 11.48 -9.80
CA GLN A 189 11.22 12.42 -9.99
C GLN A 189 11.70 13.61 -10.85
N TYR A 190 11.17 13.68 -12.05
CA TYR A 190 11.39 14.79 -12.97
C TYR A 190 10.44 15.94 -12.64
N PHE A 191 11.01 17.13 -12.48
CA PHE A 191 10.28 18.37 -12.32
C PHE A 191 10.54 19.25 -13.52
N ASP A 192 9.51 19.43 -14.34
CA ASP A 192 9.56 20.40 -15.43
C ASP A 192 9.30 21.80 -14.85
N ALA A 193 10.31 22.64 -14.85
CA ALA A 193 10.19 24.05 -14.57
C ALA A 193 10.08 24.81 -15.90
N ALA A 194 8.92 24.82 -16.51
CA ALA A 194 8.67 25.58 -17.74
C ALA A 194 8.73 27.11 -17.52
N SER A 195 8.80 27.58 -16.26
CA SER A 195 8.95 28.98 -15.88
C SER A 195 9.72 29.14 -14.57
N GLU A 196 10.30 30.34 -14.36
CA GLU A 196 10.97 30.71 -13.10
C GLU A 196 10.06 30.52 -11.87
N LYS A 197 8.75 30.77 -12.00
CA LYS A 197 7.77 30.57 -10.95
C LYS A 197 7.63 29.10 -10.61
N GLN A 198 7.49 28.23 -11.61
CA GLN A 198 7.41 26.78 -11.39
C GLN A 198 8.70 26.24 -10.79
N PHE A 199 9.87 26.72 -11.20
CA PHE A 199 11.15 26.37 -10.62
C PHE A 199 11.20 26.66 -9.11
N LYS A 200 10.69 27.81 -8.68
CA LYS A 200 10.59 28.17 -7.26
C LYS A 200 9.65 27.24 -6.49
N ASP A 201 8.52 26.87 -7.08
CA ASP A 201 7.56 25.95 -6.46
C ASP A 201 8.19 24.54 -6.31
N VAL A 202 8.90 24.08 -7.32
CA VAL A 202 9.66 22.81 -7.30
C VAL A 202 10.73 22.82 -6.22
N LEU A 203 11.47 23.90 -6.06
CA LEU A 203 12.46 24.04 -4.98
C LEU A 203 11.82 23.92 -3.60
N GLY A 204 10.67 24.55 -3.38
CA GLY A 204 9.89 24.41 -2.14
C GLY A 204 9.51 22.97 -1.84
N ILE A 205 9.16 22.23 -2.87
CA ILE A 205 8.86 20.80 -2.80
C ILE A 205 10.10 19.98 -2.40
N VAL A 206 11.24 20.21 -3.06
CA VAL A 206 12.50 19.52 -2.74
C VAL A 206 12.92 19.77 -1.30
N ILE A 207 12.86 21.01 -0.84
CA ILE A 207 13.16 21.40 0.56
C ILE A 207 12.22 20.66 1.52
N SER A 208 10.93 20.65 1.23
CA SER A 208 9.93 19.97 2.07
C SER A 208 10.18 18.46 2.17
N GLN A 209 10.59 17.81 1.06
CA GLN A 209 10.96 16.40 1.07
C GLN A 209 12.24 16.13 1.88
N VAL A 210 13.22 17.02 1.74
CA VAL A 210 14.48 16.97 2.47
C VAL A 210 14.23 17.06 3.98
N LEU A 211 13.37 18.00 4.39
CA LEU A 211 13.09 18.25 5.80
C LEU A 211 12.11 17.25 6.43
N ASN A 212 11.52 16.33 5.65
CA ASN A 212 10.46 15.44 6.11
C ASN A 212 9.29 16.17 6.82
N ASN A 213 9.02 17.41 6.44
CA ASN A 213 8.04 18.28 7.10
C ASN A 213 6.61 18.07 6.62
N THR A 214 6.42 17.32 5.53
CA THR A 214 5.08 17.04 5.01
C THR A 214 4.52 15.83 5.72
N THR A 215 3.43 16.06 6.42
CA THR A 215 2.76 15.02 7.19
C THR A 215 1.29 14.90 6.78
N MET A 216 0.74 13.72 7.01
CA MET A 216 -0.64 13.40 6.74
C MET A 216 -1.24 12.62 7.90
N GLN A 217 -2.52 12.83 8.14
CA GLN A 217 -3.35 12.06 9.05
C GLN A 217 -4.55 11.52 8.29
N VAL A 218 -4.86 10.24 8.46
CA VAL A 218 -6.06 9.61 7.91
C VAL A 218 -7.08 9.43 9.02
N ASN A 219 -8.23 10.05 8.90
CA ASN A 219 -9.32 9.93 9.86
C ASN A 219 -10.32 8.87 9.35
N LEU A 220 -10.43 7.77 10.08
CA LEU A 220 -11.48 6.78 9.87
C LEU A 220 -12.65 7.13 10.77
N LEU A 221 -13.72 7.66 10.14
CA LEU A 221 -14.82 8.29 10.86
C LEU A 221 -15.86 7.25 11.27
N ASP A 222 -16.38 7.43 12.50
CA ASP A 222 -17.55 6.75 13.00
C ASP A 222 -18.85 7.43 12.51
N ILE A 223 -20.01 6.96 12.95
CA ILE A 223 -21.33 7.50 12.57
C ILE A 223 -21.55 8.96 13.02
N ASN A 224 -20.79 9.42 14.00
CA ASN A 224 -20.85 10.78 14.53
C ASN A 224 -19.75 11.68 13.95
N GLU A 225 -19.10 11.22 12.87
CA GLU A 225 -17.95 11.89 12.22
C GLU A 225 -16.71 12.05 13.12
N ASN A 226 -16.60 11.28 14.20
CA ASN A 226 -15.39 11.25 15.04
C ASN A 226 -14.37 10.25 14.47
N PRO A 227 -13.07 10.53 14.51
CA PRO A 227 -12.02 9.66 13.98
C PRO A 227 -11.65 8.52 14.94
N THR A 228 -12.63 7.69 15.32
CA THR A 228 -12.50 6.65 16.35
C THR A 228 -12.27 5.25 15.78
N GLU A 229 -12.50 5.04 14.48
CA GLU A 229 -12.25 3.74 13.83
C GLU A 229 -10.74 3.54 13.63
N THR A 230 -10.25 2.32 13.89
CA THR A 230 -8.81 2.03 13.90
C THR A 230 -8.51 0.53 13.69
N ASP A 231 -7.22 0.17 13.72
CA ASP A 231 -6.69 -1.21 13.62
C ASP A 231 -7.03 -1.87 12.28
N VAL A 232 -6.98 -1.08 11.21
CA VAL A 232 -7.26 -1.53 9.84
C VAL A 232 -6.05 -1.26 8.95
N PRO A 233 -5.60 -2.23 8.11
CA PRO A 233 -4.56 -1.99 7.14
C PRO A 233 -4.97 -0.95 6.10
N MET A 234 -4.00 -0.14 5.66
CA MET A 234 -4.17 0.87 4.61
C MET A 234 -3.06 0.74 3.59
N THR A 235 -3.41 0.88 2.31
CA THR A 235 -2.45 0.93 1.21
C THR A 235 -2.55 2.26 0.49
N PHE A 236 -1.41 2.89 0.29
CA PHE A 236 -1.26 4.16 -0.43
C PHE A 236 -0.72 3.87 -1.82
N TYR A 237 -1.50 4.21 -2.81
CA TYR A 237 -1.12 4.08 -4.23
C TYR A 237 -0.79 5.45 -4.81
N ASP A 238 0.20 5.49 -5.68
CA ASP A 238 0.31 6.61 -6.63
C ASP A 238 -0.90 6.53 -7.58
N ARG A 239 -1.74 7.54 -7.53
CA ARG A 239 -2.98 7.59 -8.34
C ARG A 239 -2.72 7.57 -9.84
N LYS A 240 -1.57 8.11 -10.28
CA LYS A 240 -1.23 8.20 -11.71
C LYS A 240 -0.72 6.87 -12.27
N SER A 241 0.20 6.23 -11.56
CA SER A 241 0.84 4.99 -12.02
C SER A 241 0.16 3.72 -11.50
N GLY A 242 -0.70 3.82 -10.47
CA GLY A 242 -1.27 2.67 -9.76
C GLY A 242 -0.28 1.90 -8.88
N LYS A 243 0.96 2.37 -8.76
CA LYS A 243 2.02 1.71 -7.99
C LYS A 243 1.76 1.86 -6.49
N ILE A 244 2.00 0.79 -5.73
CA ILE A 244 1.97 0.82 -4.26
C ILE A 244 3.17 1.61 -3.76
N ILE A 245 2.93 2.61 -2.90
CA ILE A 245 3.96 3.45 -2.30
C ILE A 245 4.17 3.08 -0.85
N TYR A 246 3.09 2.95 -0.05
CA TYR A 246 3.16 2.61 1.38
C TYR A 246 2.07 1.61 1.77
N ASN A 247 2.38 0.80 2.80
CA ASN A 247 1.41 -0.02 3.52
C ASN A 247 1.57 0.24 5.02
N TYR A 248 0.48 0.61 5.69
CA TYR A 248 0.45 0.87 7.11
C TYR A 248 -0.75 0.18 7.75
N VAL A 249 -0.70 0.00 9.07
CA VAL A 249 -1.89 -0.30 9.87
C VAL A 249 -2.30 1.00 10.54
N HIS A 250 -3.55 1.42 10.32
CA HIS A 250 -4.09 2.61 10.98
C HIS A 250 -4.09 2.39 12.49
N THR A 251 -3.63 3.40 13.25
CA THR A 251 -3.60 3.35 14.69
C THR A 251 -3.97 4.70 15.31
N LEU A 252 -4.46 4.67 16.54
CA LEU A 252 -4.68 5.85 17.36
C LEU A 252 -3.52 5.99 18.37
N ASN A 253 -3.06 7.21 18.57
CA ASN A 253 -2.05 7.51 19.59
C ASN A 253 -2.66 7.46 21.01
N ASN A 254 -1.83 7.61 22.03
CA ASN A 254 -2.25 7.55 23.44
C ASN A 254 -3.31 8.59 23.85
N LYS A 255 -3.57 9.60 22.99
CA LYS A 255 -4.61 10.61 23.18
C LYS A 255 -5.90 10.29 22.41
N GLY A 256 -5.96 9.15 21.73
CA GLY A 256 -7.09 8.75 20.91
C GLY A 256 -7.17 9.44 19.55
N ASN A 257 -6.13 10.14 19.11
CA ASN A 257 -6.07 10.75 17.78
C ASN A 257 -5.38 9.82 16.78
N PRO A 258 -5.80 9.79 15.51
CA PRO A 258 -5.08 9.08 14.46
C PRO A 258 -3.62 9.49 14.36
N ASP A 259 -2.74 8.52 14.12
CA ASP A 259 -1.31 8.76 14.03
C ASP A 259 -0.94 9.61 12.82
N THR A 260 0.18 10.31 12.93
CA THR A 260 0.70 11.22 11.90
C THR A 260 1.76 10.52 11.08
N LEU A 261 1.56 10.46 9.76
CA LEU A 261 2.45 9.85 8.80
C LEU A 261 3.31 10.91 8.12
N VAL A 262 4.63 10.68 8.07
CA VAL A 262 5.53 11.45 7.18
C VAL A 262 5.39 10.86 5.78
N ILE A 263 5.09 11.71 4.80
CA ILE A 263 4.68 11.25 3.47
C ILE A 263 5.19 12.17 2.36
N ASP A 264 5.43 11.63 1.18
CA ASP A 264 5.95 12.37 0.04
C ASP A 264 4.88 13.30 -0.56
N PRO A 265 5.09 14.64 -0.57
CA PRO A 265 4.11 15.58 -1.07
C PRO A 265 3.97 15.62 -2.60
N LEU A 266 4.85 14.96 -3.34
CA LEU A 266 4.84 15.02 -4.81
C LEU A 266 3.88 14.04 -5.45
N ILE A 267 3.44 13.06 -4.68
CA ILE A 267 2.55 12.01 -5.14
C ILE A 267 1.11 12.41 -4.85
N THR A 268 0.25 12.30 -5.84
CA THR A 268 -1.19 12.30 -5.60
C THR A 268 -1.59 10.89 -5.21
N TYR A 269 -2.10 10.73 -3.99
CA TYR A 269 -2.41 9.41 -3.47
C TYR A 269 -3.86 9.00 -3.72
N ARG A 270 -4.05 7.70 -3.91
CA ARG A 270 -5.27 6.98 -3.61
C ARG A 270 -5.00 6.12 -2.38
N VAL A 271 -5.75 6.33 -1.32
CA VAL A 271 -5.65 5.55 -0.08
C VAL A 271 -6.78 4.54 -0.04
N VAL A 272 -6.44 3.26 0.06
CA VAL A 272 -7.41 2.17 0.24
C VAL A 272 -7.29 1.66 1.66
N VAL A 273 -8.37 1.72 2.40
CA VAL A 273 -8.51 1.16 3.75
C VAL A 273 -9.18 -0.20 3.62
N HIS A 274 -8.50 -1.25 4.09
CA HIS A 274 -8.92 -2.65 3.92
C HIS A 274 -9.98 -3.07 4.95
N THR A 275 -11.05 -2.30 5.06
CA THR A 275 -12.29 -2.71 5.72
C THR A 275 -13.02 -3.76 4.86
N ILE A 276 -14.11 -4.31 5.35
CA ILE A 276 -14.98 -5.22 4.59
C ILE A 276 -16.37 -4.58 4.49
N PRO A 277 -16.80 -4.12 3.29
CA PRO A 277 -16.00 -3.88 2.08
C PRO A 277 -14.92 -2.81 2.27
N PRO A 278 -13.89 -2.76 1.43
CA PRO A 278 -12.87 -1.73 1.51
C PRO A 278 -13.43 -0.35 1.16
N VAL A 279 -12.93 0.69 1.87
CA VAL A 279 -13.23 2.08 1.57
C VAL A 279 -12.00 2.78 1.00
N SER A 280 -12.19 3.80 0.18
CA SER A 280 -11.07 4.52 -0.44
C SER A 280 -11.23 6.03 -0.40
N ILE A 281 -10.09 6.72 -0.34
CA ILE A 281 -9.99 8.18 -0.49
C ILE A 281 -9.19 8.42 -1.76
N ASP A 282 -9.81 8.99 -2.77
CA ASP A 282 -9.18 9.28 -4.05
C ASP A 282 -8.61 10.71 -4.09
N SER A 283 -7.58 10.90 -4.92
CA SER A 283 -7.02 12.21 -5.28
C SER A 283 -6.51 13.04 -4.09
N VAL A 284 -5.88 12.38 -3.11
CA VAL A 284 -5.24 13.07 -1.99
C VAL A 284 -4.00 13.81 -2.48
N LYS A 285 -4.08 15.14 -2.50
CA LYS A 285 -2.97 16.05 -2.81
C LYS A 285 -2.45 16.67 -1.53
N LEU A 286 -1.15 16.69 -1.37
CA LEU A 286 -0.48 17.24 -0.20
C LEU A 286 0.13 18.61 -0.54
N THR A 287 0.18 19.48 0.45
CA THR A 287 0.93 20.73 0.35
C THR A 287 2.28 20.52 1.02
N PRO A 288 3.41 20.72 0.30
CA PRO A 288 4.74 20.59 0.87
C PRO A 288 4.91 21.38 2.19
N GLY A 289 5.51 20.75 3.20
CA GLY A 289 5.76 21.37 4.50
C GLY A 289 4.53 21.58 5.38
N LYS A 290 3.35 21.11 4.98
CA LYS A 290 2.11 21.22 5.78
C LYS A 290 1.60 19.86 6.24
N HIS A 291 0.83 19.91 7.33
CA HIS A 291 0.04 18.78 7.79
C HIS A 291 -1.29 18.74 7.05
N THR A 292 -1.64 17.58 6.49
CA THR A 292 -2.89 17.36 5.75
C THR A 292 -3.73 16.31 6.47
N ILE A 293 -4.98 16.62 6.76
CA ILE A 293 -5.95 15.68 7.33
C ILE A 293 -6.90 15.25 6.21
N VAL A 294 -7.08 13.96 6.03
CA VAL A 294 -8.09 13.38 5.14
C VAL A 294 -8.97 12.42 5.92
N GLY A 295 -10.25 12.32 5.55
CA GLY A 295 -11.20 11.47 6.25
C GLY A 295 -12.07 10.66 5.30
N THR A 296 -12.53 9.51 5.79
CA THR A 296 -13.55 8.68 5.13
C THR A 296 -14.40 7.99 6.17
N ASN A 297 -15.69 7.81 5.86
CA ASN A 297 -16.59 7.02 6.70
C ASN A 297 -16.15 5.56 6.69
N ALA A 298 -15.81 5.05 7.84
CA ALA A 298 -15.35 3.69 8.05
C ALA A 298 -16.05 3.04 9.26
N THR A 299 -17.24 3.52 9.59
CA THR A 299 -18.04 3.00 10.71
C THR A 299 -18.26 1.52 10.58
N GLN A 300 -17.91 0.75 11.60
CA GLN A 300 -17.96 -0.71 11.59
C GLN A 300 -18.81 -1.27 12.72
N GLY A 301 -19.30 -2.48 12.48
CA GLY A 301 -19.92 -3.34 13.47
C GLY A 301 -19.41 -4.77 13.33
N PHE A 302 -19.99 -5.68 14.06
CA PHE A 302 -19.53 -7.07 14.14
C PHE A 302 -20.63 -8.04 13.70
N LEU A 303 -20.21 -9.09 13.01
CA LEU A 303 -21.06 -10.23 12.64
C LEU A 303 -20.49 -11.50 13.25
N THR A 304 -21.36 -12.30 13.86
CA THR A 304 -21.02 -13.65 14.28
C THR A 304 -22.11 -14.61 13.84
N VAL A 305 -21.78 -15.60 13.02
CA VAL A 305 -22.66 -16.71 12.71
C VAL A 305 -22.39 -17.84 13.71
N LYS A 306 -23.40 -18.22 14.52
CA LYS A 306 -23.25 -19.18 15.61
C LYS A 306 -23.95 -20.50 15.32
N ALA A 307 -23.26 -21.59 15.65
CA ALA A 307 -23.86 -22.91 15.83
C ALA A 307 -23.59 -23.43 17.26
N ASN A 308 -24.60 -24.04 17.89
CA ASN A 308 -24.51 -24.52 19.27
C ASN A 308 -23.99 -25.96 19.37
N ASN A 309 -23.50 -26.54 18.27
CA ASN A 309 -23.05 -27.93 18.23
C ASN A 309 -21.64 -28.06 17.63
N THR A 310 -21.01 -29.22 17.86
CA THR A 310 -19.68 -29.54 17.35
C THR A 310 -19.67 -30.08 15.91
N TYR A 311 -20.84 -30.36 15.33
CA TYR A 311 -20.97 -30.97 14.00
C TYR A 311 -20.62 -30.01 12.87
N PHE A 312 -20.71 -28.69 13.12
CA PHE A 312 -20.39 -27.65 12.16
C PHE A 312 -19.01 -27.02 12.38
N LYS A 313 -18.07 -27.75 12.96
CA LYS A 313 -16.76 -27.21 13.37
C LYS A 313 -15.98 -26.53 12.23
N ASP A 314 -16.11 -27.03 11.00
CA ASP A 314 -15.34 -26.58 9.83
C ASP A 314 -16.24 -25.92 8.76
N ILE A 315 -17.46 -25.53 9.11
CA ILE A 315 -18.36 -24.88 8.17
C ILE A 315 -17.98 -23.40 7.99
N LYS A 316 -17.98 -22.97 6.75
CA LYS A 316 -17.74 -21.59 6.36
C LYS A 316 -19.03 -20.93 5.90
N TYR A 317 -19.02 -19.59 5.95
CA TYR A 317 -20.08 -18.80 5.34
C TYR A 317 -19.48 -17.71 4.46
N LEU A 318 -20.22 -17.35 3.41
CA LEU A 318 -19.88 -16.32 2.44
C LEU A 318 -20.69 -15.08 2.79
N ILE A 319 -20.03 -13.94 2.74
CA ILE A 319 -20.63 -12.62 2.98
C ILE A 319 -20.69 -11.88 1.66
N ARG A 320 -21.88 -11.39 1.28
CA ARG A 320 -22.09 -10.51 0.12
C ARG A 320 -22.75 -9.22 0.57
N GLN A 321 -22.49 -8.14 -0.12
CA GLN A 321 -23.27 -6.94 0.06
C GLN A 321 -24.68 -7.17 -0.50
N LYS A 322 -25.69 -6.65 0.18
CA LYS A 322 -27.09 -6.80 -0.25
C LYS A 322 -27.28 -6.56 -1.74
N ASN A 323 -27.95 -7.49 -2.41
CA ASN A 323 -28.24 -7.47 -3.84
C ASN A 323 -26.99 -7.50 -4.76
N LYS A 324 -25.83 -7.92 -4.25
CA LYS A 324 -24.63 -8.15 -5.06
C LYS A 324 -24.25 -9.63 -5.06
N THR A 325 -23.75 -10.09 -6.20
CA THR A 325 -23.31 -11.49 -6.37
C THR A 325 -21.86 -11.71 -5.94
N GLU A 326 -21.06 -10.65 -5.89
CA GLU A 326 -19.65 -10.70 -5.50
C GLU A 326 -19.49 -11.10 -4.03
N ILE A 327 -18.59 -12.03 -3.76
CA ILE A 327 -18.23 -12.47 -2.42
C ILE A 327 -17.23 -11.47 -1.85
N LEU A 328 -17.62 -10.77 -0.79
CA LEU A 328 -16.73 -9.83 -0.09
C LEU A 328 -15.76 -10.56 0.84
N HIS A 329 -16.23 -11.59 1.54
CA HIS A 329 -15.44 -12.28 2.53
C HIS A 329 -15.97 -13.70 2.77
N VAL A 330 -15.07 -14.58 3.23
CA VAL A 330 -15.38 -15.94 3.65
C VAL A 330 -14.86 -16.12 5.06
N GLU A 331 -15.74 -16.54 5.99
CA GLU A 331 -15.36 -16.71 7.38
C GLU A 331 -15.85 -18.07 7.93
N ASP A 332 -15.20 -18.53 8.98
CA ASP A 332 -15.63 -19.72 9.73
C ASP A 332 -16.79 -19.36 10.67
N ILE A 333 -17.74 -20.27 10.88
CA ILE A 333 -18.76 -20.09 11.93
C ILE A 333 -18.09 -19.98 13.31
N ASN A 334 -18.79 -19.36 14.25
CA ASN A 334 -18.33 -19.07 15.61
C ASN A 334 -17.13 -18.09 15.69
N LYS A 335 -16.68 -17.52 14.57
CA LYS A 335 -15.77 -16.38 14.54
C LYS A 335 -16.52 -15.08 14.36
N THR A 336 -15.95 -14.00 14.87
CA THR A 336 -16.51 -12.66 14.75
C THR A 336 -15.75 -11.89 13.67
N THR A 337 -16.48 -11.36 12.70
CA THR A 337 -15.95 -10.55 11.58
C THR A 337 -16.36 -9.10 11.75
N LYS A 338 -15.41 -8.18 11.56
CA LYS A 338 -15.66 -6.72 11.57
C LYS A 338 -16.05 -6.28 10.16
N LEU A 339 -17.19 -5.61 10.01
CA LEU A 339 -17.76 -5.19 8.72
C LEU A 339 -18.15 -3.72 8.77
N ILE A 340 -18.09 -3.02 7.64
CA ILE A 340 -18.72 -1.71 7.49
C ILE A 340 -20.22 -1.85 7.78
N ILE A 341 -20.82 -0.85 8.41
CA ILE A 341 -22.28 -0.83 8.65
C ILE A 341 -23.07 -0.96 7.36
N GLY A 342 -24.17 -1.70 7.39
CA GLY A 342 -25.01 -1.91 6.22
C GLY A 342 -25.72 -3.25 6.23
N ASN A 343 -26.32 -3.60 5.10
CA ASN A 343 -27.05 -4.85 4.94
C ASN A 343 -26.27 -5.83 4.07
N TYR A 344 -26.23 -7.07 4.53
CA TYR A 344 -25.48 -8.16 3.90
C TYR A 344 -26.35 -9.39 3.71
N ASP A 345 -26.03 -10.16 2.71
CA ASP A 345 -26.60 -11.47 2.44
C ASP A 345 -25.57 -12.55 2.74
N LEU A 346 -25.99 -13.56 3.49
CA LEU A 346 -25.12 -14.67 3.92
C LEU A 346 -25.50 -15.96 3.22
N GLU A 347 -24.49 -16.71 2.79
CA GLU A 347 -24.63 -18.07 2.31
C GLU A 347 -23.78 -18.99 3.19
N ILE A 348 -24.43 -19.83 3.99
CA ILE A 348 -23.76 -20.74 4.91
C ILE A 348 -23.67 -22.10 4.24
N LEU A 349 -22.46 -22.67 4.19
CA LEU A 349 -22.13 -23.90 3.43
C LEU A 349 -22.53 -25.18 4.18
N THR A 350 -23.74 -25.15 4.75
CA THR A 350 -24.39 -26.34 5.34
C THR A 350 -24.96 -27.26 4.25
N LEU A 351 -25.51 -28.39 4.62
CA LEU A 351 -26.30 -29.27 3.75
C LEU A 351 -27.77 -29.27 4.20
N PRO A 352 -28.70 -28.80 3.36
CA PRO A 352 -28.49 -27.95 2.19
C PRO A 352 -27.93 -26.58 2.58
N ARG A 353 -27.44 -25.79 1.61
CA ARG A 353 -26.97 -24.41 1.86
C ARG A 353 -28.08 -23.58 2.48
N LEU A 354 -27.70 -22.76 3.47
CA LEU A 354 -28.63 -21.85 4.15
C LEU A 354 -28.35 -20.42 3.70
N TYR A 355 -29.36 -19.78 3.15
CA TYR A 355 -29.32 -18.37 2.74
C TYR A 355 -30.05 -17.53 3.77
N ILE A 356 -29.43 -16.43 4.21
CA ILE A 356 -30.00 -15.49 5.17
C ILE A 356 -29.77 -14.10 4.58
N ASP A 357 -30.86 -13.51 4.12
CA ASP A 357 -30.83 -12.23 3.44
C ASP A 357 -31.03 -11.06 4.40
N ASN A 358 -30.48 -9.90 4.02
CA ASN A 358 -30.71 -8.61 4.68
C ASN A 358 -30.27 -8.57 6.15
N VAL A 359 -29.14 -9.19 6.47
CA VAL A 359 -28.53 -9.13 7.81
C VAL A 359 -27.98 -7.72 8.03
N ASN A 360 -28.55 -6.98 8.98
CA ASN A 360 -28.19 -5.59 9.27
C ASN A 360 -27.03 -5.52 10.28
N ILE A 361 -25.93 -4.90 9.87
CA ILE A 361 -24.77 -4.60 10.71
C ILE A 361 -24.86 -3.17 11.22
N ARG A 362 -24.89 -3.01 12.55
CA ARG A 362 -25.04 -1.73 13.24
C ARG A 362 -23.74 -1.27 13.90
N PRO A 363 -23.53 0.05 14.07
CA PRO A 363 -22.31 0.60 14.67
C PRO A 363 -22.01 -0.01 16.03
N ASN A 364 -20.76 -0.43 16.25
CA ASN A 364 -20.25 -0.96 17.53
C ASN A 364 -21.12 -2.06 18.15
N HIS A 365 -21.92 -2.77 17.33
CA HIS A 365 -22.83 -3.82 17.78
C HIS A 365 -22.47 -5.16 17.14
N THR A 366 -22.58 -6.26 17.91
CA THR A 366 -22.43 -7.62 17.39
C THR A 366 -23.77 -8.14 16.92
N THR A 367 -23.98 -8.24 15.62
CA THR A 367 -25.13 -8.95 15.04
C THR A 367 -24.85 -10.45 15.08
N THR A 368 -25.66 -11.19 15.82
CA THR A 368 -25.52 -12.67 15.93
C THR A 368 -26.58 -13.34 15.08
N VAL A 369 -26.16 -14.18 14.17
CA VAL A 369 -27.01 -15.04 13.36
C VAL A 369 -26.89 -16.48 13.88
N GLN A 370 -27.98 -17.02 14.42
CA GLN A 370 -28.03 -18.39 14.90
C GLN A 370 -28.49 -19.32 13.78
N ILE A 371 -27.69 -20.34 13.47
CA ILE A 371 -28.09 -21.38 12.50
C ILE A 371 -28.72 -22.59 13.22
N PRO A 372 -29.72 -23.25 12.59
CA PRO A 372 -30.33 -24.44 13.15
C PRO A 372 -29.31 -25.58 13.32
N ASN A 373 -29.46 -26.33 14.38
CA ASN A 373 -28.69 -27.57 14.56
C ASN A 373 -29.08 -28.60 13.51
N PRO A 374 -28.13 -29.33 12.89
CA PRO A 374 -28.43 -30.40 11.95
C PRO A 374 -28.99 -31.64 12.64
N GLY A 375 -29.63 -32.49 11.88
CA GLY A 375 -29.87 -33.90 12.25
C GLY A 375 -28.89 -34.80 11.48
N MET A 376 -28.55 -35.92 12.09
CA MET A 376 -27.71 -36.94 11.48
C MET A 376 -28.58 -38.00 10.79
N VAL A 377 -28.34 -38.22 9.50
CA VAL A 377 -29.07 -39.23 8.73
C VAL A 377 -28.09 -40.28 8.23
N THR A 378 -28.33 -41.54 8.58
CA THR A 378 -27.50 -42.65 8.09
C THR A 378 -28.30 -43.49 7.11
N PHE A 379 -27.93 -43.47 5.84
CA PHE A 379 -28.50 -44.34 4.83
C PHE A 379 -27.77 -45.67 4.81
N ILE A 380 -28.55 -46.72 4.66
CA ILE A 380 -28.08 -48.12 4.55
C ILE A 380 -28.68 -48.70 3.28
N PHE A 381 -27.82 -49.01 2.33
CA PHE A 381 -28.14 -49.55 1.00
C PHE A 381 -27.77 -51.03 0.92
N ASP A 382 -28.51 -51.82 0.15
CA ASP A 382 -28.19 -53.21 -0.09
C ASP A 382 -26.97 -53.43 -1.01
N ALA A 383 -26.65 -52.46 -1.82
CA ALA A 383 -25.51 -52.48 -2.75
C ALA A 383 -25.00 -51.04 -3.07
N PRO A 384 -23.78 -50.87 -3.59
CA PRO A 384 -23.34 -49.63 -4.15
C PRO A 384 -24.26 -49.12 -5.28
N GLY A 385 -24.49 -47.80 -5.39
CA GLY A 385 -25.48 -47.28 -6.30
C GLY A 385 -25.32 -45.81 -6.63
N TYR A 386 -26.18 -45.31 -7.49
CA TYR A 386 -26.29 -43.93 -7.88
C TYR A 386 -27.51 -43.27 -7.26
N GLY A 387 -27.38 -42.09 -6.74
CA GLY A 387 -28.52 -41.39 -6.17
C GLY A 387 -28.20 -39.99 -5.68
N SER A 388 -29.26 -39.33 -5.19
CA SER A 388 -29.18 -37.97 -4.68
C SER A 388 -30.13 -37.73 -3.52
N ILE A 389 -29.76 -36.86 -2.63
CA ILE A 389 -30.63 -36.31 -1.59
C ILE A 389 -31.26 -35.04 -2.14
N LEU A 390 -32.58 -34.91 -2.06
CA LEU A 390 -33.39 -33.81 -2.50
C LEU A 390 -34.16 -33.22 -1.33
N LYS A 391 -34.25 -31.90 -1.20
CA LYS A 391 -35.08 -31.23 -0.18
C LYS A 391 -36.44 -30.86 -0.78
N GLU A 392 -37.51 -31.11 -0.02
CA GLU A 392 -38.84 -30.60 -0.41
C GLU A 392 -39.01 -29.16 0.08
N LYS A 393 -39.33 -28.26 -0.85
CA LYS A 393 -39.64 -26.86 -0.58
C LYS A 393 -40.68 -26.34 -1.58
N ASP A 394 -41.74 -25.79 -1.06
CA ASP A 394 -42.80 -25.13 -1.87
C ASP A 394 -43.30 -26.00 -3.04
N ASN A 395 -43.57 -27.30 -2.77
CA ASN A 395 -43.97 -28.33 -3.74
C ASN A 395 -42.94 -28.58 -4.86
N LYS A 396 -41.67 -28.18 -4.67
CA LYS A 396 -40.54 -28.45 -5.56
C LYS A 396 -39.50 -29.30 -4.85
N LEU A 397 -38.67 -29.99 -5.63
CA LEU A 397 -37.54 -30.74 -5.14
C LEU A 397 -36.26 -29.94 -5.51
N GLU A 398 -35.52 -29.56 -4.50
CA GLU A 398 -34.21 -28.92 -4.64
C GLU A 398 -33.13 -29.99 -4.43
N TRP A 399 -32.18 -30.09 -5.35
CA TRP A 399 -31.02 -30.96 -5.20
C TRP A 399 -30.12 -30.46 -4.06
N VAL A 400 -29.70 -31.40 -3.20
CA VAL A 400 -28.84 -31.13 -2.04
C VAL A 400 -27.44 -31.63 -2.27
N THR A 401 -27.32 -32.95 -2.51
CA THR A 401 -26.02 -33.60 -2.80
C THR A 401 -26.25 -34.96 -3.45
N ASN A 402 -25.24 -35.43 -4.16
CA ASN A 402 -25.19 -36.83 -4.59
C ASN A 402 -24.68 -37.71 -3.44
N ILE A 403 -25.09 -38.95 -3.42
CA ILE A 403 -24.53 -39.95 -2.52
C ILE A 403 -23.20 -40.48 -3.05
N ASP A 404 -22.37 -41.04 -2.17
CA ASP A 404 -21.19 -41.79 -2.58
C ASP A 404 -21.63 -43.07 -3.31
N THR A 405 -21.01 -43.32 -4.45
CA THR A 405 -21.42 -44.42 -5.34
C THR A 405 -20.81 -45.77 -4.96
N GLU A 406 -19.86 -45.83 -4.04
CA GLU A 406 -19.08 -47.04 -3.70
C GLU A 406 -19.45 -47.61 -2.33
N THR A 407 -19.99 -46.82 -1.44
CA THR A 407 -20.29 -47.23 -0.08
C THR A 407 -21.76 -47.54 0.13
N THR A 408 -22.04 -48.58 0.94
CA THR A 408 -23.41 -49.01 1.29
C THR A 408 -23.92 -48.39 2.57
N ARG A 409 -23.05 -47.71 3.32
CA ARG A 409 -23.45 -47.00 4.56
C ARG A 409 -22.85 -45.60 4.53
N GLN A 410 -23.73 -44.59 4.55
CA GLN A 410 -23.33 -43.16 4.40
C GLN A 410 -24.09 -42.33 5.41
N THR A 411 -23.38 -41.44 6.09
CA THR A 411 -23.96 -40.53 7.08
C THR A 411 -23.83 -39.09 6.62
N TYR A 412 -24.90 -38.33 6.66
CA TYR A 412 -25.00 -36.93 6.32
C TYR A 412 -25.54 -36.10 7.48
N MET A 413 -24.99 -34.93 7.66
CA MET A 413 -25.49 -33.89 8.56
C MET A 413 -26.39 -32.95 7.76
N LEU A 414 -27.70 -33.05 7.93
CA LEU A 414 -28.67 -32.29 7.16
C LEU A 414 -29.40 -31.28 8.06
N LEU A 415 -29.63 -30.07 7.54
CA LEU A 415 -30.52 -29.11 8.21
C LEU A 415 -31.92 -29.70 8.38
N PRO A 416 -32.69 -29.27 9.42
CA PRO A 416 -34.07 -29.68 9.59
C PRO A 416 -34.94 -29.42 8.35
N GLY A 417 -35.80 -30.40 8.02
CA GLY A 417 -36.67 -30.29 6.85
C GLY A 417 -37.18 -31.65 6.36
N ASN A 418 -37.98 -31.59 5.29
CA ASN A 418 -38.49 -32.76 4.59
C ASN A 418 -37.62 -33.04 3.36
N TYR A 419 -37.26 -34.28 3.18
CA TYR A 419 -36.31 -34.72 2.17
C TYR A 419 -36.81 -35.96 1.45
N ARG A 420 -36.20 -36.20 0.28
CA ARG A 420 -36.27 -37.50 -0.43
C ARG A 420 -34.87 -37.97 -0.75
N ILE A 421 -34.65 -39.28 -0.63
CA ILE A 421 -33.53 -39.99 -1.23
C ILE A 421 -34.04 -40.67 -2.48
N VAL A 422 -33.39 -40.50 -3.60
CA VAL A 422 -33.63 -41.25 -4.85
C VAL A 422 -32.37 -42.06 -5.11
N TRP A 423 -32.49 -43.34 -5.24
CA TRP A 423 -31.35 -44.25 -5.39
C TRP A 423 -31.63 -45.39 -6.34
N ARG A 424 -30.63 -45.91 -6.99
CA ARG A 424 -30.65 -47.12 -7.83
C ARG A 424 -29.32 -47.85 -7.70
N SER A 425 -29.36 -49.17 -7.52
CA SER A 425 -28.16 -50.02 -7.50
C SER A 425 -27.37 -49.91 -8.84
N LYS A 426 -26.05 -49.95 -8.76
CA LYS A 426 -25.15 -49.98 -9.95
C LYS A 426 -25.42 -51.15 -10.87
N ASN A 427 -25.80 -52.28 -10.32
CA ASN A 427 -26.02 -53.52 -11.06
C ASN A 427 -27.33 -53.50 -11.84
N ILE A 428 -28.23 -52.57 -11.55
CA ILE A 428 -29.54 -52.44 -12.20
C ILE A 428 -29.47 -51.35 -13.26
N LYS A 429 -29.71 -51.71 -14.53
CA LYS A 429 -29.61 -50.76 -15.68
C LYS A 429 -30.96 -50.19 -16.17
N LYS A 430 -32.06 -50.52 -15.44
CA LYS A 430 -33.39 -50.00 -15.81
C LYS A 430 -33.84 -48.92 -14.83
N THR A 431 -34.22 -47.73 -15.33
CA THR A 431 -34.62 -46.56 -14.54
C THR A 431 -35.85 -46.85 -13.65
N VAL A 432 -36.75 -47.69 -14.10
CA VAL A 432 -37.98 -48.07 -13.35
C VAL A 432 -37.68 -48.68 -11.97
N TYR A 433 -36.50 -49.22 -11.76
CA TYR A 433 -36.08 -49.76 -10.47
C TYR A 433 -35.37 -48.71 -9.58
N SER A 434 -35.54 -47.43 -9.85
CA SER A 434 -35.14 -46.39 -8.92
C SER A 434 -36.08 -46.39 -7.71
N ILE A 435 -35.49 -46.32 -6.55
CA ILE A 435 -36.17 -46.32 -5.26
C ILE A 435 -36.20 -44.88 -4.75
N GLU A 436 -37.38 -44.41 -4.37
CA GLU A 436 -37.59 -43.12 -3.69
C GLU A 436 -38.08 -43.38 -2.27
N LYS A 437 -37.45 -42.70 -1.28
CA LYS A 437 -37.90 -42.66 0.09
C LYS A 437 -37.99 -41.26 0.62
N LYS A 438 -39.14 -40.93 1.27
CA LYS A 438 -39.34 -39.65 1.98
C LYS A 438 -38.89 -39.82 3.43
N PHE A 439 -38.30 -38.76 3.97
CA PHE A 439 -37.91 -38.70 5.37
C PHE A 439 -37.90 -37.28 5.89
N THR A 440 -38.01 -37.11 7.21
CA THR A 440 -37.97 -35.80 7.88
C THR A 440 -36.77 -35.77 8.80
N VAL A 441 -35.99 -34.69 8.70
CA VAL A 441 -34.86 -34.41 9.59
C VAL A 441 -35.29 -33.42 10.65
N LYS A 442 -35.03 -33.70 11.89
CA LYS A 442 -35.23 -32.79 13.04
C LYS A 442 -33.84 -32.44 13.63
N SER A 443 -33.72 -31.25 14.22
CA SER A 443 -32.50 -30.85 14.92
C SER A 443 -32.11 -31.86 15.98
N ASP A 444 -30.80 -32.12 16.11
CA ASP A 444 -30.18 -32.93 17.14
C ASP A 444 -30.70 -34.39 17.19
N THR A 445 -31.33 -34.89 16.13
CA THR A 445 -31.79 -36.28 16.03
C THR A 445 -30.86 -37.09 15.12
N SER A 446 -30.78 -38.40 15.40
CA SER A 446 -30.10 -39.39 14.54
C SER A 446 -31.12 -40.40 14.04
N ILE A 447 -31.23 -40.53 12.71
CA ILE A 447 -32.18 -41.45 12.08
C ILE A 447 -31.47 -42.37 11.08
N PRO A 448 -31.63 -43.71 11.21
CA PRO A 448 -31.23 -44.65 10.18
C PRO A 448 -32.32 -44.80 9.12
N ILE A 449 -31.97 -44.90 7.86
CA ILE A 449 -32.87 -45.08 6.73
C ILE A 449 -32.38 -46.25 5.89
N MET A 450 -33.15 -47.31 5.87
CA MET A 450 -32.90 -48.47 5.00
C MET A 450 -33.45 -48.16 3.61
N VAL A 451 -32.62 -48.20 2.60
CA VAL A 451 -32.99 -47.96 1.19
C VAL A 451 -32.83 -49.27 0.44
N LYS A 452 -33.95 -49.99 0.39
CA LYS A 452 -34.04 -51.35 -0.19
C LYS A 452 -35.03 -51.36 -1.34
#